data_0e1540a02dad087e0616af072afeff56
#
_entry.id   0e1540a02dad087e0616af072afeff56
#
_cell.length_a   1.000
_cell.length_b   1.000
_cell.length_c   1.000
_cell.angle_alpha   90.00
_cell.angle_beta   90.00
_cell.angle_gamma   90.00
#
_symmetry.space_group_name_H-M   'P 1'
#
loop_
_entity.id
_entity.type
_entity.pdbx_description
1 polymer ?
#
loop_
_entity_poly.entity_id
_entity_poly.type
_entity_poly.pdbx_seq_one_letter_code
_entity_poly.pdbx_strand_id
1 'polypeptide(L)'
;MLTDINENYPQMRIDIMTLFPDTMNAIMHESILGRAADKGIIEINCVQIRDYTENKQRQVDDYPYGGGWGCVMMAQPLKSCLDDIMSTMQDKRSRVIYMSPQGRPYDQATARRLKNDYDHLVLVCGHYEGIDERFIEQCVDEEISLGDFVLTGGELAAMAVADSVCRLVPGVLSDEECFTGESHWDGVLEYPQYTRPEVWEG
;
A
#
# COMPACT_ATOMS: atom_id res chain seq x y z
N MET A 1 2.92 0.98 -33.10
CA MET A 1 1.83 0.04 -32.76
C MET A 1 1.42 0.38 -31.34
N LEU A 2 0.35 1.14 -31.19
CA LEU A 2 -0.27 1.39 -29.88
C LEU A 2 -0.95 0.09 -29.51
N THR A 3 -0.44 -0.58 -28.51
CA THR A 3 -1.09 -1.74 -27.90
C THR A 3 -2.41 -1.28 -27.31
N ASP A 4 -3.50 -1.95 -27.69
CA ASP A 4 -4.83 -1.78 -27.13
C ASP A 4 -4.75 -1.79 -25.61
N ILE A 5 -4.81 -0.62 -25.00
CA ILE A 5 -5.06 -0.47 -23.58
C ILE A 5 -6.49 -0.96 -23.41
N ASN A 6 -6.65 -2.04 -22.69
CA ASN A 6 -7.94 -2.59 -22.34
C ASN A 6 -8.68 -1.50 -21.54
N GLU A 7 -9.61 -0.77 -22.20
CA GLU A 7 -10.23 0.48 -21.71
C GLU A 7 -11.04 0.33 -20.41
N ASN A 8 -11.07 -0.86 -19.81
CA ASN A 8 -11.89 -1.19 -18.64
C ASN A 8 -11.10 -1.58 -17.38
N TYR A 9 -9.78 -1.37 -17.34
CA TYR A 9 -9.00 -1.75 -16.15
C TYR A 9 -8.06 -0.62 -15.72
N PRO A 10 -7.95 -0.30 -14.41
CA PRO A 10 -6.98 0.66 -13.92
C PRO A 10 -5.55 0.21 -14.24
N GLN A 11 -4.66 1.19 -14.46
CA GLN A 11 -3.24 0.91 -14.73
C GLN A 11 -2.51 0.36 -13.49
N MET A 12 -3.03 0.66 -12.30
CA MET A 12 -2.56 0.15 -11.03
C MET A 12 -3.76 -0.05 -10.09
N ARG A 13 -3.87 -1.23 -9.50
CA ARG A 13 -4.81 -1.49 -8.41
C ARG A 13 -4.04 -1.77 -7.11
N ILE A 14 -4.50 -1.20 -6.00
CA ILE A 14 -3.97 -1.45 -4.67
C ILE A 14 -5.12 -1.87 -3.76
N ASP A 15 -5.04 -3.08 -3.23
CA ASP A 15 -5.93 -3.58 -2.19
C ASP A 15 -5.19 -3.54 -0.84
N ILE A 16 -5.75 -2.84 0.13
CA ILE A 16 -5.15 -2.68 1.46
C ILE A 16 -5.96 -3.47 2.47
N MET A 17 -5.40 -4.57 2.97
CA MET A 17 -5.99 -5.38 4.02
C MET A 17 -5.76 -4.71 5.37
N THR A 18 -6.83 -4.26 6.03
CA THR A 18 -6.74 -3.44 7.26
C THR A 18 -7.89 -3.75 8.22
N LEU A 19 -7.74 -3.32 9.48
CA LEU A 19 -8.82 -3.30 10.48
C LEU A 19 -9.58 -1.96 10.50
N PHE A 20 -9.11 -0.94 9.76
CA PHE A 20 -9.62 0.43 9.78
C PHE A 20 -9.87 1.01 8.38
N PRO A 21 -10.69 0.35 7.53
CA PRO A 21 -10.87 0.76 6.14
C PRO A 21 -11.44 2.18 6.00
N ASP A 22 -12.36 2.59 6.86
CA ASP A 22 -12.99 3.91 6.76
C ASP A 22 -11.98 5.05 6.90
N THR A 23 -11.04 4.94 7.85
CA THR A 23 -9.98 5.93 8.07
C THR A 23 -9.06 6.01 6.85
N MET A 24 -8.68 4.86 6.30
CA MET A 24 -7.79 4.81 5.13
C MET A 24 -8.50 5.33 3.88
N ASN A 25 -9.74 4.93 3.64
CA ASN A 25 -10.54 5.43 2.51
C ASN A 25 -10.68 6.95 2.54
N ALA A 26 -10.90 7.55 3.71
CA ALA A 26 -11.01 9.00 3.85
C ALA A 26 -9.74 9.75 3.41
N ILE A 27 -8.55 9.12 3.55
CA ILE A 27 -7.28 9.72 3.14
C ILE A 27 -6.94 9.37 1.70
N MET A 28 -7.06 8.11 1.32
CA MET A 28 -6.60 7.60 0.02
C MET A 28 -7.47 8.06 -1.15
N HIS A 29 -8.72 8.50 -0.89
CA HIS A 29 -9.63 9.04 -1.92
C HIS A 29 -9.70 10.58 -1.92
N GLU A 30 -8.75 11.24 -1.29
CA GLU A 30 -8.65 12.71 -1.31
C GLU A 30 -7.63 13.20 -2.35
N SER A 31 -7.78 14.47 -2.75
CA SER A 31 -6.82 15.24 -3.54
C SER A 31 -6.40 14.56 -4.86
N ILE A 32 -5.11 14.31 -5.05
CA ILE A 32 -4.53 13.78 -6.31
C ILE A 32 -4.97 12.34 -6.54
N LEU A 33 -4.85 11.49 -5.52
CA LEU A 33 -5.20 10.07 -5.63
C LEU A 33 -6.71 9.88 -5.86
N GLY A 34 -7.54 10.63 -5.13
CA GLY A 34 -8.99 10.61 -5.33
C GLY A 34 -9.38 10.98 -6.75
N ARG A 35 -8.81 12.07 -7.30
CA ARG A 35 -9.06 12.47 -8.69
C ARG A 35 -8.58 11.44 -9.72
N ALA A 36 -7.50 10.74 -9.44
CA ALA A 36 -6.99 9.68 -10.32
C ALA A 36 -7.88 8.43 -10.26
N ALA A 37 -8.40 8.09 -9.09
CA ALA A 37 -9.37 7.02 -8.90
C ALA A 37 -10.70 7.32 -9.60
N ASP A 38 -11.23 8.55 -9.46
CA ASP A 38 -12.44 9.02 -10.15
C ASP A 38 -12.33 8.93 -11.67
N LYS A 39 -11.11 9.09 -12.21
CA LYS A 39 -10.84 8.94 -13.64
C LYS A 39 -10.57 7.49 -14.07
N GLY A 40 -10.57 6.54 -13.14
CA GLY A 40 -10.26 5.14 -13.43
C GLY A 40 -8.80 4.86 -13.80
N ILE A 41 -7.87 5.78 -13.51
CA ILE A 41 -6.43 5.60 -13.78
C ILE A 41 -5.83 4.62 -12.78
N ILE A 42 -6.24 4.74 -11.51
CA ILE A 42 -5.87 3.85 -10.41
C ILE A 42 -7.13 3.36 -9.71
N GLU A 43 -7.00 2.26 -8.97
CA GLU A 43 -8.03 1.77 -8.06
C GLU A 43 -7.39 1.47 -6.69
N ILE A 44 -7.97 2.00 -5.62
CA ILE A 44 -7.50 1.76 -4.25
C ILE A 44 -8.68 1.28 -3.43
N ASN A 45 -8.57 0.07 -2.87
CA ASN A 45 -9.59 -0.55 -2.04
C ASN A 45 -9.04 -0.84 -0.65
N CYS A 46 -9.74 -0.41 0.37
CA CYS A 46 -9.42 -0.76 1.75
C CYS A 46 -10.38 -1.85 2.21
N VAL A 47 -9.84 -3.06 2.46
CA VAL A 47 -10.61 -4.27 2.71
C VAL A 47 -10.60 -4.60 4.20
N GLN A 48 -11.79 -4.77 4.79
CA GLN A 48 -11.94 -5.08 6.22
C GLN A 48 -11.62 -6.54 6.51
N ILE A 49 -10.51 -6.81 7.19
CA ILE A 49 -10.09 -8.18 7.55
C ILE A 49 -11.12 -8.88 8.45
N ARG A 50 -11.83 -8.12 9.32
CA ARG A 50 -12.84 -8.69 10.24
C ARG A 50 -14.03 -9.32 9.52
N ASP A 51 -14.27 -9.01 8.27
CA ASP A 51 -15.39 -9.57 7.50
C ASP A 51 -15.12 -11.01 7.06
N TYR A 52 -13.87 -11.46 7.15
CA TYR A 52 -13.41 -12.76 6.70
C TYR A 52 -13.15 -13.76 7.84
N THR A 53 -13.39 -13.39 9.09
CA THR A 53 -13.27 -14.32 10.21
C THR A 53 -14.46 -15.24 10.29
N GLU A 54 -14.24 -16.50 10.59
CA GLU A 54 -15.28 -17.50 10.88
C GLU A 54 -15.83 -17.36 12.32
N ASN A 55 -15.19 -16.53 13.12
CA ASN A 55 -15.58 -16.28 14.51
C ASN A 55 -16.83 -15.38 14.57
N LYS A 56 -17.87 -15.83 15.29
CA LYS A 56 -19.13 -15.09 15.44
C LYS A 56 -18.96 -13.72 16.10
N GLN A 57 -17.94 -13.54 16.91
CA GLN A 57 -17.59 -12.28 17.57
C GLN A 57 -16.74 -11.36 16.67
N ARG A 58 -16.46 -11.77 15.43
CA ARG A 58 -15.61 -11.06 14.47
C ARG A 58 -14.18 -10.82 14.99
N GLN A 59 -13.70 -11.74 15.82
CA GLN A 59 -12.35 -11.73 16.36
C GLN A 59 -11.35 -12.13 15.27
N VAL A 60 -10.23 -11.41 15.18
CA VAL A 60 -9.16 -11.61 14.19
C VAL A 60 -7.80 -11.88 14.82
N ASP A 61 -7.75 -11.87 16.14
CA ASP A 61 -6.52 -12.00 16.94
C ASP A 61 -6.72 -13.03 18.06
N ASP A 62 -5.61 -13.64 18.50
CA ASP A 62 -5.59 -14.56 19.63
C ASP A 62 -4.23 -14.47 20.34
N TYR A 63 -4.11 -15.06 21.51
CA TYR A 63 -2.87 -15.13 22.26
C TYR A 63 -1.81 -15.93 21.49
N PRO A 64 -0.51 -15.51 21.56
CA PRO A 64 0.55 -16.23 20.87
C PRO A 64 0.71 -17.65 21.42
N TYR A 65 0.87 -18.62 20.51
CA TYR A 65 1.12 -20.01 20.88
C TYR A 65 2.44 -20.10 21.66
N GLY A 66 2.42 -20.75 22.81
CA GLY A 66 3.59 -20.87 23.70
C GLY A 66 3.70 -19.75 24.72
N GLY A 67 2.75 -18.82 24.77
CA GLY A 67 2.72 -17.70 25.72
C GLY A 67 3.45 -16.46 25.19
N GLY A 68 3.30 -15.35 25.90
CA GLY A 68 3.84 -14.04 25.52
C GLY A 68 2.88 -12.94 25.91
N TRP A 69 3.29 -11.67 25.69
CA TRP A 69 2.45 -10.50 25.88
C TRP A 69 1.70 -10.15 24.61
N GLY A 70 0.49 -9.62 24.76
CA GLY A 70 -0.32 -9.15 23.64
C GLY A 70 -1.04 -10.27 22.88
N CYS A 71 -1.57 -9.93 21.72
CA CYS A 71 -2.23 -10.83 20.79
C CYS A 71 -1.52 -10.81 19.44
N VAL A 72 -1.78 -11.81 18.61
CA VAL A 72 -1.26 -11.94 17.24
C VAL A 72 -2.45 -12.11 16.30
N MET A 73 -2.41 -11.47 15.14
CA MET A 73 -3.46 -11.64 14.14
C MET A 73 -3.45 -13.06 13.58
N MET A 74 -4.64 -13.69 13.57
CA MET A 74 -4.80 -15.07 13.12
C MET A 74 -4.62 -15.21 11.61
N ALA A 75 -4.01 -16.33 11.19
CA ALA A 75 -3.78 -16.63 9.77
C ALA A 75 -5.10 -16.82 8.98
N GLN A 76 -6.15 -17.39 9.57
CA GLN A 76 -7.41 -17.70 8.87
C GLN A 76 -8.08 -16.47 8.27
N PRO A 77 -8.41 -15.39 9.03
CA PRO A 77 -9.07 -14.22 8.43
C PRO A 77 -8.18 -13.50 7.41
N LEU A 78 -6.87 -13.46 7.63
CA LEU A 78 -5.90 -12.91 6.67
C LEU A 78 -5.90 -13.70 5.36
N LYS A 79 -5.84 -15.04 5.45
CA LYS A 79 -5.84 -15.91 4.27
C LYS A 79 -7.14 -15.81 3.48
N SER A 80 -8.29 -15.85 4.16
CA SER A 80 -9.59 -15.74 3.50
C SER A 80 -9.80 -14.39 2.82
N CYS A 81 -9.35 -13.29 3.46
CA CYS A 81 -9.38 -11.96 2.86
C CYS A 81 -8.50 -11.89 1.60
N LEU A 82 -7.27 -12.41 1.68
CA LEU A 82 -6.35 -12.45 0.54
C LEU A 82 -6.91 -13.29 -0.62
N ASP A 83 -7.47 -14.46 -0.33
CA ASP A 83 -8.03 -15.35 -1.36
C ASP A 83 -9.19 -14.68 -2.11
N ASP A 84 -10.05 -13.95 -1.42
CA ASP A 84 -11.15 -13.21 -2.04
C ASP A 84 -10.60 -12.11 -2.97
N ILE A 85 -9.65 -11.30 -2.50
CA ILE A 85 -8.97 -10.29 -3.32
C ILE A 85 -8.34 -10.93 -4.56
N MET A 86 -7.55 -11.97 -4.39
CA MET A 86 -6.81 -12.63 -5.47
C MET A 86 -7.73 -13.36 -6.46
N SER A 87 -8.92 -13.78 -6.05
CA SER A 87 -9.91 -14.42 -6.91
C SER A 87 -10.32 -13.54 -8.11
N THR A 88 -10.27 -12.22 -7.94
CA THR A 88 -10.62 -11.22 -8.96
C THR A 88 -9.43 -10.77 -9.82
N MET A 89 -8.20 -11.24 -9.51
CA MET A 89 -6.93 -10.73 -10.06
C MET A 89 -6.11 -11.80 -10.81
N GLN A 90 -6.73 -12.88 -11.29
CA GLN A 90 -6.04 -14.07 -11.81
C GLN A 90 -5.06 -13.79 -12.97
N ASP A 91 -5.32 -12.78 -13.81
CA ASP A 91 -4.49 -12.45 -14.98
C ASP A 91 -3.56 -11.24 -14.73
N LYS A 92 -3.41 -10.79 -13.48
CA LYS A 92 -2.59 -9.62 -13.13
C LYS A 92 -1.28 -10.02 -12.48
N ARG A 93 -0.25 -9.20 -12.72
CA ARG A 93 1.03 -9.32 -12.02
C ARG A 93 0.86 -8.74 -10.62
N SER A 94 0.49 -9.60 -9.68
CA SER A 94 0.20 -9.24 -8.30
C SER A 94 1.43 -9.38 -7.40
N ARG A 95 1.50 -8.56 -6.34
CA ARG A 95 2.51 -8.65 -5.29
C ARG A 95 1.86 -8.46 -3.93
N VAL A 96 2.05 -9.42 -3.01
CA VAL A 96 1.57 -9.36 -1.63
C VAL A 96 2.70 -8.86 -0.73
N ILE A 97 2.47 -7.72 -0.08
CA ILE A 97 3.48 -7.00 0.69
C ILE A 97 2.99 -6.83 2.13
N TYR A 98 3.75 -7.32 3.10
CA TYR A 98 3.47 -7.08 4.51
C TYR A 98 4.23 -5.85 5.02
N MET A 99 3.51 -4.92 5.64
CA MET A 99 4.10 -3.75 6.30
C MET A 99 4.66 -4.15 7.65
N SER A 100 5.98 -4.33 7.71
CA SER A 100 6.68 -4.93 8.85
C SER A 100 7.93 -4.13 9.21
N PRO A 101 8.22 -3.87 10.50
CA PRO A 101 9.48 -3.27 10.91
C PRO A 101 10.71 -4.15 10.61
N GLN A 102 10.51 -5.44 10.35
CA GLN A 102 11.58 -6.39 9.99
C GLN A 102 11.86 -6.41 8.48
N GLY A 103 11.00 -5.75 7.67
CA GLY A 103 11.10 -5.69 6.23
C GLY A 103 12.30 -4.89 5.72
N ARG A 104 12.53 -4.96 4.42
CA ARG A 104 13.54 -4.11 3.78
C ARG A 104 13.13 -2.65 3.83
N PRO A 105 14.09 -1.71 4.09
CA PRO A 105 13.79 -0.29 4.04
C PRO A 105 13.22 0.13 2.70
N TYR A 106 12.14 0.90 2.75
CA TYR A 106 11.47 1.46 1.57
C TYR A 106 12.19 2.70 1.06
N ASP A 107 12.33 2.81 -0.25
CA ASP A 107 12.94 3.94 -0.94
C ASP A 107 12.27 4.21 -2.29
N GLN A 108 12.67 5.29 -2.95
CA GLN A 108 12.14 5.67 -4.27
C GLN A 108 12.42 4.60 -5.35
N ALA A 109 13.53 3.88 -5.26
CA ALA A 109 13.84 2.80 -6.19
C ALA A 109 12.85 1.64 -6.04
N THR A 110 12.46 1.34 -4.81
CA THR A 110 11.42 0.33 -4.50
C THR A 110 10.06 0.77 -5.04
N ALA A 111 9.66 2.04 -4.87
CA ALA A 111 8.41 2.56 -5.44
C ALA A 111 8.37 2.38 -6.96
N ARG A 112 9.48 2.76 -7.66
CA ARG A 112 9.61 2.61 -9.12
C ARG A 112 9.53 1.14 -9.55
N ARG A 113 10.20 0.24 -8.83
CA ARG A 113 10.15 -1.20 -9.09
C ARG A 113 8.72 -1.73 -8.96
N LEU A 114 8.05 -1.43 -7.85
CA LEU A 114 6.67 -1.87 -7.61
C LEU A 114 5.73 -1.41 -8.71
N LYS A 115 5.81 -0.13 -9.10
CA LYS A 115 5.01 0.43 -10.20
C LYS A 115 5.29 -0.23 -11.55
N ASN A 116 6.54 -0.58 -11.84
CA ASN A 116 6.92 -1.10 -13.16
C ASN A 116 6.68 -2.61 -13.30
N ASP A 117 6.89 -3.36 -12.22
CA ASP A 117 6.86 -4.82 -12.27
C ASP A 117 5.46 -5.39 -12.02
N TYR A 118 4.55 -4.64 -11.40
CA TYR A 118 3.23 -5.14 -11.00
C TYR A 118 2.10 -4.23 -11.47
N ASP A 119 0.95 -4.86 -11.70
CA ASP A 119 -0.31 -4.19 -12.03
C ASP A 119 -1.24 -4.13 -10.81
N HIS A 120 -0.94 -4.95 -9.81
CA HIS A 120 -1.73 -5.10 -8.61
C HIS A 120 -0.83 -5.30 -7.37
N LEU A 121 -1.08 -4.54 -6.32
CA LEU A 121 -0.41 -4.70 -5.03
C LEU A 121 -1.45 -5.01 -3.96
N VAL A 122 -1.14 -5.98 -3.11
CA VAL A 122 -1.88 -6.23 -1.87
C VAL A 122 -1.00 -5.81 -0.71
N LEU A 123 -1.42 -4.77 0.03
CA LEU A 123 -0.70 -4.27 1.19
C LEU A 123 -1.36 -4.80 2.47
N VAL A 124 -0.62 -5.60 3.23
CA VAL A 124 -1.13 -6.21 4.46
C VAL A 124 -0.73 -5.37 5.66
N CYS A 125 -1.72 -4.82 6.37
CA CYS A 125 -1.53 -4.05 7.60
C CYS A 125 -1.65 -4.99 8.81
N GLY A 126 -0.52 -5.21 9.50
CA GLY A 126 -0.53 -5.90 10.79
C GLY A 126 -0.90 -4.97 11.95
N HIS A 127 -1.40 -5.58 13.02
CA HIS A 127 -1.72 -4.95 14.31
C HIS A 127 -1.25 -5.83 15.45
N TYR A 128 -1.41 -5.33 16.69
CA TYR A 128 -1.01 -6.03 17.93
C TYR A 128 0.50 -6.32 17.94
N GLU A 129 0.89 -7.58 18.25
CA GLU A 129 2.30 -8.02 18.22
C GLU A 129 2.74 -8.52 16.83
N GLY A 130 1.89 -8.37 15.82
CA GLY A 130 2.12 -8.79 14.45
C GLY A 130 1.09 -9.78 13.94
N ILE A 131 1.42 -10.50 12.89
CA ILE A 131 0.57 -11.48 12.22
C ILE A 131 1.17 -12.88 12.34
N ASP A 132 0.34 -13.91 12.24
CA ASP A 132 0.77 -15.31 12.32
C ASP A 132 1.82 -15.62 11.24
N GLU A 133 2.98 -16.11 11.66
CA GLU A 133 4.13 -16.39 10.78
C GLU A 133 3.79 -17.33 9.63
N ARG A 134 2.87 -18.27 9.83
CA ARG A 134 2.42 -19.20 8.78
C ARG A 134 1.74 -18.47 7.61
N PHE A 135 1.10 -17.32 7.87
CA PHE A 135 0.56 -16.49 6.79
C PHE A 135 1.69 -15.78 6.04
N ILE A 136 2.71 -15.28 6.74
CA ILE A 136 3.88 -14.65 6.12
C ILE A 136 4.58 -15.64 5.20
N GLU A 137 4.95 -16.81 5.73
CA GLU A 137 5.67 -17.85 4.98
C GLU A 137 4.92 -18.35 3.73
N GLN A 138 3.59 -18.41 3.78
CA GLN A 138 2.79 -19.01 2.70
C GLN A 138 2.22 -18.02 1.71
N CYS A 139 2.02 -16.78 2.12
CA CYS A 139 1.18 -15.82 1.37
C CYS A 139 1.86 -14.49 1.08
N VAL A 140 2.91 -14.12 1.79
CA VAL A 140 3.59 -12.83 1.62
C VAL A 140 4.78 -13.01 0.70
N ASP A 141 4.87 -12.16 -0.31
CA ASP A 141 5.99 -12.18 -1.26
C ASP A 141 7.18 -11.37 -0.77
N GLU A 142 6.93 -10.28 -0.04
CA GLU A 142 7.99 -9.45 0.55
C GLU A 142 7.48 -8.65 1.75
N GLU A 143 8.40 -8.31 2.65
CA GLU A 143 8.17 -7.42 3.77
C GLU A 143 8.87 -6.08 3.52
N ILE A 144 8.16 -4.98 3.80
CA ILE A 144 8.67 -3.61 3.63
C ILE A 144 8.55 -2.84 4.96
N SER A 145 9.65 -2.16 5.31
CA SER A 145 9.74 -1.24 6.46
C SER A 145 9.87 0.21 5.99
N LEU A 146 9.20 1.15 6.67
CA LEU A 146 9.42 2.58 6.43
C LEU A 146 10.72 3.12 7.05
N GLY A 147 11.35 2.36 7.95
CA GLY A 147 12.55 2.77 8.65
C GLY A 147 12.70 2.13 10.03
N ASP A 148 13.75 2.49 10.75
CA ASP A 148 14.11 1.91 12.03
C ASP A 148 13.26 2.47 13.19
N PHE A 149 11.96 2.28 13.12
CA PHE A 149 10.99 2.65 14.17
C PHE A 149 9.75 1.74 14.07
N VAL A 150 8.98 1.69 15.15
CA VAL A 150 7.77 0.87 15.23
C VAL A 150 6.54 1.77 15.30
N LEU A 151 5.52 1.41 14.52
CA LEU A 151 4.19 2.04 14.52
C LEU A 151 3.19 1.14 15.25
N THR A 152 2.02 1.69 15.59
CA THR A 152 0.94 0.94 16.24
C THR A 152 0.21 -0.02 15.31
N GLY A 153 0.41 0.12 13.98
CA GLY A 153 -0.16 -0.73 12.93
C GLY A 153 0.46 -0.42 11.59
N GLY A 154 0.16 -1.22 10.59
CA GLY A 154 0.72 -1.11 9.24
C GLY A 154 0.07 -0.03 8.35
N GLU A 155 -1.01 0.61 8.78
CA GLU A 155 -1.82 1.50 7.95
C GLU A 155 -1.05 2.70 7.41
N LEU A 156 -0.31 3.41 8.27
CA LEU A 156 0.51 4.56 7.82
C LEU A 156 1.57 4.16 6.82
N ALA A 157 2.18 3.00 7.04
CA ALA A 157 3.17 2.44 6.12
C ALA A 157 2.54 2.07 4.77
N ALA A 158 1.39 1.40 4.79
CA ALA A 158 0.66 1.04 3.57
C ALA A 158 0.22 2.28 2.78
N MET A 159 -0.28 3.33 3.45
CA MET A 159 -0.64 4.59 2.79
C MET A 159 0.57 5.27 2.15
N ALA A 160 1.73 5.30 2.81
CA ALA A 160 2.95 5.88 2.26
C ALA A 160 3.44 5.13 1.01
N VAL A 161 3.39 3.79 1.03
CA VAL A 161 3.72 2.95 -0.14
C VAL A 161 2.70 3.18 -1.26
N ALA A 162 1.40 3.15 -0.96
CA ALA A 162 0.34 3.36 -1.95
C ALA A 162 0.45 4.72 -2.64
N ASP A 163 0.63 5.81 -1.87
CA ASP A 163 0.80 7.16 -2.41
C ASP A 163 2.01 7.24 -3.34
N SER A 164 3.18 6.83 -2.85
CA SER A 164 4.44 6.93 -3.59
C SER A 164 4.49 6.04 -4.85
N VAL A 165 3.76 4.93 -4.89
CA VAL A 165 3.61 4.10 -6.10
C VAL A 165 2.59 4.72 -7.05
N CYS A 166 1.40 5.09 -6.56
CA CYS A 166 0.32 5.63 -7.40
C CYS A 166 0.72 6.92 -8.11
N ARG A 167 1.46 7.84 -7.46
CA ARG A 167 1.89 9.08 -8.09
C ARG A 167 2.83 8.88 -9.29
N LEU A 168 3.45 7.71 -9.43
CA LEU A 168 4.30 7.33 -10.57
C LEU A 168 3.51 6.75 -11.76
N VAL A 169 2.20 6.51 -11.58
CA VAL A 169 1.34 5.99 -12.65
C VAL A 169 1.03 7.13 -13.64
N PRO A 170 1.22 6.91 -14.96
CA PRO A 170 0.96 7.94 -15.96
C PRO A 170 -0.47 8.50 -15.87
N GLY A 171 -0.60 9.82 -15.82
CA GLY A 171 -1.88 10.52 -15.73
C GLY A 171 -2.38 10.80 -14.30
N VAL A 172 -1.73 10.28 -13.26
CA VAL A 172 -2.02 10.65 -11.85
C VAL A 172 -1.52 12.06 -11.57
N LEU A 173 -0.26 12.36 -11.90
CA LEU A 173 0.26 13.73 -11.95
C LEU A 173 0.05 14.32 -13.34
N SER A 174 0.13 15.64 -13.45
CA SER A 174 -0.13 16.37 -14.69
C SER A 174 0.91 16.11 -15.78
N ASP A 175 2.14 15.81 -15.39
CA ASP A 175 3.27 15.54 -16.28
C ASP A 175 4.26 14.59 -15.60
N GLU A 176 4.98 13.80 -16.38
CA GLU A 176 6.07 12.94 -15.88
C GLU A 176 7.24 13.75 -15.35
N GLU A 177 7.45 14.96 -15.87
CA GLU A 177 8.45 15.89 -15.36
C GLU A 177 8.19 16.28 -13.90
N CYS A 178 6.94 16.16 -13.42
CA CYS A 178 6.57 16.45 -12.03
C CYS A 178 7.24 15.52 -11.01
N PHE A 179 7.75 14.35 -11.41
CA PHE A 179 8.45 13.43 -10.50
C PHE A 179 9.86 13.05 -10.94
N THR A 180 10.23 13.24 -12.24
CA THR A 180 11.56 12.89 -12.73
C THR A 180 12.64 13.89 -12.31
N GLY A 181 12.26 15.14 -11.99
CA GLY A 181 13.14 16.17 -11.46
C GLY A 181 13.14 16.30 -9.93
N GLU A 182 12.37 15.48 -9.23
CA GLU A 182 12.22 15.54 -7.76
C GLU A 182 13.37 14.87 -7.00
N SER A 183 13.44 15.21 -5.72
CA SER A 183 14.37 14.59 -4.76
C SER A 183 14.31 13.06 -4.82
N HIS A 184 15.47 12.42 -4.73
CA HIS A 184 15.68 10.96 -4.75
C HIS A 184 15.44 10.26 -6.09
N TRP A 185 14.99 10.96 -7.15
CA TRP A 185 14.83 10.32 -8.46
C TRP A 185 16.17 9.85 -9.04
N ASP A 186 17.19 10.73 -9.02
CA ASP A 186 18.56 10.48 -9.46
C ASP A 186 19.56 10.48 -8.30
N GLY A 187 19.08 10.27 -7.06
CA GLY A 187 19.91 10.20 -5.85
C GLY A 187 20.35 11.56 -5.30
N VAL A 188 19.78 12.67 -5.81
CA VAL A 188 20.03 14.03 -5.33
C VAL A 188 18.76 14.65 -4.74
N LEU A 189 18.91 15.73 -3.99
CA LEU A 189 17.80 16.55 -3.50
C LEU A 189 17.56 17.72 -4.45
N GLU A 190 16.31 18.16 -4.56
CA GLU A 190 15.95 19.37 -5.27
C GLU A 190 16.53 20.61 -4.63
N TYR A 191 16.62 21.67 -5.43
CA TYR A 191 16.99 23.01 -4.97
C TYR A 191 15.83 23.65 -4.18
N PRO A 192 16.13 24.65 -3.31
CA PRO A 192 15.09 25.36 -2.57
C PRO A 192 14.07 26.03 -3.49
N GLN A 193 12.78 25.85 -3.23
CA GLN A 193 11.68 26.42 -4.00
C GLN A 193 11.18 27.72 -3.38
N TYR A 194 10.89 28.73 -4.20
CA TYR A 194 10.42 30.04 -3.77
C TYR A 194 9.12 30.41 -4.47
N THR A 195 8.17 30.99 -3.73
CA THR A 195 6.94 31.56 -4.31
C THR A 195 7.08 33.09 -4.49
N ARG A 196 6.10 33.71 -5.07
CA ARG A 196 5.96 35.18 -5.11
C ARG A 196 5.42 35.70 -3.77
N PRO A 197 5.78 36.94 -3.35
CA PRO A 197 6.64 37.90 -4.04
C PRO A 197 8.13 37.55 -3.93
N GLU A 198 8.97 38.16 -4.80
CA GLU A 198 10.42 37.98 -4.83
C GLU A 198 11.11 38.36 -3.51
N VAL A 199 10.57 39.36 -2.81
CA VAL A 199 11.03 39.79 -1.50
C VAL A 199 9.94 39.51 -0.46
N TRP A 200 10.25 38.73 0.57
CA TRP A 200 9.39 38.41 1.71
C TRP A 200 9.94 39.10 2.97
N GLU A 201 9.09 39.97 3.58
CA GLU A 201 9.37 40.70 4.84
C GLU A 201 10.65 41.56 4.83
N GLY A 202 10.96 42.21 3.73
CA GLY A 202 11.96 43.26 3.60
C GLY A 202 13.22 42.93 2.97
#